data_3d33ad545ffef0c7256df97f29597460
#
_entry.id   3d33ad545ffef0c7256df97f29597460
#
_cell.length_a   1.000
_cell.length_b   1.000
_cell.length_c   1.000
_cell.angle_alpha   90.00
_cell.angle_beta   90.00
_cell.angle_gamma   90.00
#
_symmetry.space_group_name_H-M   'P 1'
#
loop_
_entity.id
_entity.type
_entity.pdbx_description
1 polymer ?
#
loop_
_entity_poly.entity_id
_entity_poly.type
_entity_poly.pdbx_seq_one_letter_code
_entity_poly.pdbx_strand_id
1 'polypeptide(L)'
;CLVGSEMCIRDRAEGVEHPDLEALFTVDEETGLTGAFNLGSDMLSGRYLINLDSEDDGEIFIGCAGGVDTVATFRYREEPAPEGMTWMQADLSGLKGGHSGDNINDGLGNSNKLLTRLLLAGTERMGLRLASFDGGNLRNAIPREAHAVFGVPAGQADEMRRLTGQFAATFAEEYKYTDAGVRLEVREAGKPATVIDAGTQRSLLLALQGVANGVLAMSRSMPGLVETSTNLASVKFADGGRIVVTSSQRSSVESAKADAAATVGAAFRLAGAEVEHGEGYPGWNPDPSSRLLQIAEAAYEHLFGTQPKVRAIHAGLECGLFLEKYPKLEMISVGPTLRGVHSPDERLEIATVDKFWKFLIEILRTL
;
A
#
# COMPACT_ATOMS: atom_id res chain seq x y z
N CYS A 1 -0.27 5.20 25.55
CA CYS A 1 -1.73 5.28 25.43
C CYS A 1 -2.37 5.47 26.81
N LEU A 2 -3.09 6.58 27.05
CA LEU A 2 -3.74 6.88 28.35
C LEU A 2 -4.94 5.98 28.65
N VAL A 3 -5.54 5.37 27.64
CA VAL A 3 -6.76 4.56 27.75
C VAL A 3 -6.56 3.31 28.58
N GLY A 4 -5.41 2.63 28.47
CA GLY A 4 -5.14 1.41 29.24
C GLY A 4 -4.94 1.64 30.73
N SER A 5 -4.30 2.75 31.15
CA SER A 5 -4.13 3.08 32.56
C SER A 5 -5.45 3.49 33.22
N GLU A 6 -6.29 4.25 32.52
CA GLU A 6 -7.64 4.57 33.00
C GLU A 6 -8.53 3.33 33.10
N MET A 7 -8.41 2.39 32.16
CA MET A 7 -9.12 1.12 32.16
C MET A 7 -8.81 0.28 33.41
N CYS A 8 -7.53 0.11 33.75
CA CYS A 8 -7.13 -0.61 34.98
C CYS A 8 -7.54 0.08 36.27
N ILE A 9 -7.66 1.41 36.30
CA ILE A 9 -8.11 2.18 37.47
C ILE A 9 -9.63 2.07 37.62
N ARG A 10 -10.40 2.19 36.53
CA ARG A 10 -11.87 2.07 36.53
C ARG A 10 -12.34 0.67 36.88
N ASP A 11 -11.68 -0.34 36.33
CA ASP A 11 -11.94 -1.74 36.61
C ASP A 11 -11.91 -2.04 38.11
N ARG A 12 -10.84 -1.62 38.80
CA ARG A 12 -10.74 -1.75 40.25
C ARG A 12 -11.76 -0.93 41.03
N ALA A 13 -12.17 0.22 40.53
CA ALA A 13 -13.13 1.08 41.18
C ALA A 13 -14.58 0.63 41.01
N GLU A 14 -14.92 0.01 39.87
CA GLU A 14 -16.29 -0.40 39.53
C GLU A 14 -16.58 -1.88 39.85
N GLY A 15 -15.56 -2.67 40.22
CA GLY A 15 -15.71 -4.11 40.56
C GLY A 15 -16.17 -4.95 39.39
N VAL A 16 -15.61 -4.68 38.22
CA VAL A 16 -15.89 -5.42 36.97
C VAL A 16 -15.43 -6.85 37.10
N GLU A 17 -16.28 -7.83 36.79
CA GLU A 17 -15.89 -9.23 36.67
C GLU A 17 -15.10 -9.44 35.36
N HIS A 18 -13.93 -10.04 35.46
CA HIS A 18 -13.04 -10.31 34.33
C HIS A 18 -12.06 -11.43 34.66
N PRO A 19 -11.49 -12.13 33.64
CA PRO A 19 -10.36 -13.04 33.85
C PRO A 19 -9.08 -12.25 34.18
N ASP A 20 -7.96 -12.97 34.37
CA ASP A 20 -6.65 -12.31 34.51
C ASP A 20 -6.34 -11.43 33.30
N LEU A 21 -5.95 -10.18 33.57
CA LEU A 21 -5.67 -9.17 32.54
C LEU A 21 -4.19 -8.80 32.52
N GLU A 22 -3.63 -8.76 31.33
CA GLU A 22 -2.31 -8.20 31.02
C GLU A 22 -2.50 -6.92 30.18
N ALA A 23 -2.00 -5.79 30.66
CA ALA A 23 -2.06 -4.53 29.92
C ALA A 23 -0.76 -4.34 29.12
N LEU A 24 -0.84 -4.43 27.79
CA LEU A 24 0.27 -4.19 26.89
C LEU A 24 0.23 -2.74 26.38
N PHE A 25 1.34 -2.04 26.53
CA PHE A 25 1.56 -0.70 25.99
C PHE A 25 2.79 -0.74 25.08
N THR A 26 2.59 -0.41 23.81
CA THR A 26 3.66 -0.28 22.85
C THR A 26 4.12 1.17 22.69
N VAL A 27 5.28 1.38 22.12
CA VAL A 27 5.84 2.69 21.82
C VAL A 27 6.08 2.81 20.34
N ASP A 28 5.98 4.05 19.80
CA ASP A 28 6.38 4.39 18.44
C ASP A 28 5.59 3.60 17.37
N GLU A 29 4.28 3.44 17.59
CA GLU A 29 3.39 2.75 16.64
C GLU A 29 3.34 3.53 15.32
N GLU A 30 3.11 4.84 15.38
CA GLU A 30 2.86 5.75 14.26
C GLU A 30 4.03 5.89 13.27
N THR A 31 5.27 5.68 13.72
CA THR A 31 6.46 5.92 12.90
C THR A 31 7.21 4.67 12.49
N GLY A 32 6.85 3.49 13.05
CA GLY A 32 7.54 2.26 12.67
C GLY A 32 7.23 1.02 13.47
N LEU A 33 6.19 1.00 14.32
CA LEU A 33 5.78 -0.17 15.12
C LEU A 33 6.92 -0.70 16.03
N THR A 34 7.83 0.17 16.45
CA THR A 34 9.10 -0.21 17.11
C THR A 34 8.85 -1.03 18.37
N GLY A 35 7.83 -0.69 19.15
CA GLY A 35 7.45 -1.42 20.36
C GLY A 35 7.01 -2.84 20.06
N ALA A 36 6.16 -3.02 19.04
CA ALA A 36 5.66 -4.34 18.63
C ALA A 36 6.78 -5.21 18.02
N PHE A 37 7.68 -4.63 17.22
CA PHE A 37 8.86 -5.34 16.70
C PHE A 37 9.78 -5.87 17.80
N ASN A 38 9.94 -5.11 18.89
CA ASN A 38 10.83 -5.48 19.99
C ASN A 38 10.15 -6.24 21.14
N LEU A 39 8.85 -6.56 21.04
CA LEU A 39 8.15 -7.36 22.02
C LEU A 39 8.81 -8.75 22.13
N GLY A 40 9.17 -9.19 23.35
CA GLY A 40 9.68 -10.53 23.60
C GLY A 40 8.59 -11.60 23.45
N SER A 41 8.95 -12.82 23.04
CA SER A 41 8.02 -13.94 22.88
C SER A 41 7.57 -14.59 24.19
N ASP A 42 8.06 -14.11 25.33
CA ASP A 42 7.81 -14.60 26.69
C ASP A 42 7.15 -13.55 27.59
N MET A 43 6.77 -12.40 27.04
CA MET A 43 6.20 -11.28 27.81
C MET A 43 4.70 -11.42 28.07
N LEU A 44 3.96 -12.12 27.20
CA LEU A 44 2.52 -12.30 27.31
C LEU A 44 2.19 -13.77 27.56
N SER A 45 1.21 -14.02 28.45
CA SER A 45 0.69 -15.35 28.75
C SER A 45 -0.77 -15.53 28.29
N GLY A 46 -1.45 -14.44 27.94
CA GLY A 46 -2.85 -14.43 27.54
C GLY A 46 -3.12 -15.21 26.24
N ARG A 47 -4.33 -15.77 26.16
CA ARG A 47 -4.83 -16.44 24.95
C ARG A 47 -5.56 -15.48 24.00
N TYR A 48 -6.18 -14.46 24.54
CA TYR A 48 -6.98 -13.49 23.83
C TYR A 48 -6.32 -12.11 23.89
N LEU A 49 -6.29 -11.39 22.78
CA LEU A 49 -5.83 -10.01 22.72
C LEU A 49 -6.92 -9.13 22.16
N ILE A 50 -7.29 -8.11 22.90
CA ILE A 50 -8.20 -7.06 22.45
C ILE A 50 -7.34 -5.82 22.19
N ASN A 51 -7.09 -5.54 20.92
CA ASN A 51 -6.45 -4.30 20.49
C ASN A 51 -7.49 -3.18 20.52
N LEU A 52 -7.10 -2.01 21.02
CA LEU A 52 -8.03 -0.88 21.24
C LEU A 52 -7.75 0.29 20.27
N ASP A 53 -7.17 -0.01 19.12
CA ASP A 53 -6.67 0.97 18.17
C ASP A 53 -7.54 1.10 16.90
N SER A 54 -8.75 0.56 16.91
CA SER A 54 -9.70 0.75 15.82
C SER A 54 -10.47 2.07 15.95
N GLU A 55 -10.88 2.62 14.84
CA GLU A 55 -11.32 4.00 14.67
C GLU A 55 -12.82 4.16 14.38
N ASP A 56 -13.57 3.06 14.39
CA ASP A 56 -15.01 3.07 14.05
C ASP A 56 -15.83 2.26 15.07
N ASP A 57 -16.71 2.96 15.78
CA ASP A 57 -17.71 2.31 16.63
C ASP A 57 -18.61 1.37 15.82
N GLY A 58 -18.87 0.18 16.35
CA GLY A 58 -19.68 -0.84 15.70
C GLY A 58 -18.96 -1.67 14.65
N GLU A 59 -17.64 -1.52 14.53
CA GLU A 59 -16.80 -2.37 13.69
C GLU A 59 -15.85 -3.22 14.54
N ILE A 60 -15.62 -4.47 14.13
CA ILE A 60 -14.66 -5.40 14.75
C ILE A 60 -13.68 -5.82 13.66
N PHE A 61 -12.42 -5.48 13.82
CA PHE A 61 -11.38 -5.93 12.90
C PHE A 61 -10.77 -7.25 13.37
N ILE A 62 -10.60 -8.18 12.43
CA ILE A 62 -10.10 -9.54 12.68
C ILE A 62 -8.92 -9.90 11.78
N GLY A 63 -8.39 -8.94 11.04
CA GLY A 63 -7.27 -9.18 10.13
C GLY A 63 -6.70 -7.90 9.56
N CYS A 64 -5.43 -7.99 9.14
CA CYS A 64 -4.72 -6.92 8.47
C CYS A 64 -3.71 -7.48 7.46
N ALA A 65 -3.31 -6.65 6.48
CA ALA A 65 -2.26 -7.05 5.56
C ALA A 65 -0.87 -6.76 6.13
N GLY A 66 0.05 -7.71 5.97
CA GLY A 66 1.47 -7.45 6.04
C GLY A 66 1.97 -6.76 4.76
N GLY A 67 3.21 -6.27 4.80
CA GLY A 67 3.82 -5.59 3.68
C GLY A 67 5.28 -5.99 3.48
N VAL A 68 5.76 -5.92 2.24
CA VAL A 68 7.17 -6.04 1.87
C VAL A 68 7.43 -5.18 0.65
N ASP A 69 8.59 -4.51 0.63
CA ASP A 69 9.02 -3.74 -0.52
C ASP A 69 10.01 -4.52 -1.37
N THR A 70 9.87 -4.41 -2.68
CA THR A 70 10.81 -4.91 -3.66
C THR A 70 11.48 -3.72 -4.36
N VAL A 71 12.81 -3.65 -4.27
CA VAL A 71 13.62 -2.63 -4.91
C VAL A 71 14.42 -3.27 -6.04
N ALA A 72 14.22 -2.78 -7.26
CA ALA A 72 14.97 -3.22 -8.44
C ALA A 72 15.87 -2.09 -8.92
N THR A 73 17.16 -2.38 -9.07
CA THR A 73 18.17 -1.43 -9.54
C THR A 73 18.68 -1.86 -10.91
N PHE A 74 18.37 -1.07 -11.93
CA PHE A 74 18.99 -1.18 -13.25
C PHE A 74 20.27 -0.36 -13.29
N ARG A 75 21.34 -0.93 -13.84
CA ARG A 75 22.56 -0.20 -14.18
C ARG A 75 22.57 0.06 -15.67
N TYR A 76 22.78 1.31 -16.08
CA TYR A 76 22.84 1.68 -17.47
C TYR A 76 24.13 2.41 -17.82
N ARG A 77 24.47 2.40 -19.10
CA ARG A 77 25.53 3.23 -19.64
C ARG A 77 24.91 4.50 -20.22
N GLU A 78 25.54 5.62 -19.89
CA GLU A 78 25.21 6.87 -20.54
C GLU A 78 25.76 6.89 -21.97
N GLU A 79 24.92 7.25 -22.92
CA GLU A 79 25.29 7.52 -24.30
C GLU A 79 25.09 9.00 -24.59
N PRO A 80 25.98 9.65 -25.39
CA PRO A 80 25.73 11.02 -25.82
C PRO A 80 24.36 11.15 -26.48
N ALA A 81 23.63 12.25 -26.16
CA ALA A 81 22.35 12.51 -26.78
C ALA A 81 22.49 12.59 -28.31
N PRO A 82 21.78 11.75 -29.09
CA PRO A 82 21.94 11.71 -30.55
C PRO A 82 21.61 13.04 -31.23
N GLU A 83 22.31 13.33 -32.33
CA GLU A 83 21.99 14.46 -33.15
C GLU A 83 20.74 14.19 -34.03
N GLY A 84 20.12 15.25 -34.55
CA GLY A 84 18.94 15.12 -35.42
C GLY A 84 17.66 14.68 -34.69
N MET A 85 17.62 14.78 -33.38
CA MET A 85 16.42 14.51 -32.60
C MET A 85 15.71 15.78 -32.14
N THR A 86 14.38 15.70 -32.04
CA THR A 86 13.54 16.65 -31.32
C THR A 86 13.34 16.14 -29.90
N TRP A 87 13.73 16.96 -28.93
CA TRP A 87 13.65 16.63 -27.50
C TRP A 87 12.32 17.10 -26.93
N MET A 88 11.70 16.24 -26.16
CA MET A 88 10.38 16.44 -25.58
C MET A 88 10.34 15.99 -24.13
N GLN A 89 9.42 16.56 -23.38
CA GLN A 89 9.04 16.07 -22.05
C GLN A 89 7.57 15.67 -22.09
N ALA A 90 7.27 14.46 -21.65
CA ALA A 90 5.91 14.02 -21.35
C ALA A 90 5.63 14.21 -19.86
N ASP A 91 4.47 14.79 -19.57
CA ASP A 91 3.96 15.01 -18.23
C ASP A 91 2.60 14.30 -18.10
N LEU A 92 2.52 13.30 -17.23
CA LEU A 92 1.27 12.63 -16.86
C LEU A 92 0.89 13.08 -15.47
N SER A 93 -0.33 13.60 -15.31
CA SER A 93 -0.83 14.22 -14.08
C SER A 93 -2.34 14.10 -13.95
N GLY A 94 -2.88 14.62 -12.84
CA GLY A 94 -4.33 14.69 -12.62
C GLY A 94 -4.97 13.38 -12.15
N LEU A 95 -4.19 12.34 -11.86
CA LEU A 95 -4.66 11.16 -11.14
C LEU A 95 -4.86 11.51 -9.66
N LYS A 96 -5.84 10.85 -9.01
CA LYS A 96 -6.13 11.07 -7.59
C LYS A 96 -5.00 10.58 -6.68
N GLY A 97 -4.41 9.43 -7.04
CA GLY A 97 -3.57 8.69 -6.11
C GLY A 97 -4.38 8.14 -4.93
N GLY A 98 -3.71 7.53 -3.98
CA GLY A 98 -4.34 6.96 -2.80
C GLY A 98 -3.36 6.07 -2.03
N HIS A 99 -3.80 5.54 -0.89
CA HIS A 99 -3.02 4.56 -0.14
C HIS A 99 -2.93 3.24 -0.90
N SER A 100 -1.72 2.66 -0.99
CA SER A 100 -1.48 1.42 -1.76
C SER A 100 -2.10 0.16 -1.14
N GLY A 101 -2.67 0.27 0.04
CA GLY A 101 -3.49 -0.77 0.67
C GLY A 101 -4.97 -0.46 0.45
N ASP A 102 -5.51 0.51 1.16
CA ASP A 102 -6.96 0.77 1.23
C ASP A 102 -7.58 1.12 -0.11
N ASN A 103 -6.87 1.88 -0.95
CA ASN A 103 -7.38 2.32 -2.25
C ASN A 103 -6.92 1.45 -3.44
N ILE A 104 -6.21 0.34 -3.20
CA ILE A 104 -5.66 -0.47 -4.31
C ILE A 104 -6.75 -1.10 -5.18
N ASN A 105 -7.94 -1.32 -4.63
CA ASN A 105 -9.10 -1.89 -5.32
C ASN A 105 -10.07 -0.82 -5.88
N ASP A 106 -9.76 0.46 -5.72
CA ASP A 106 -10.64 1.55 -6.19
C ASP A 106 -10.56 1.79 -7.71
N GLY A 107 -9.68 1.04 -8.40
CA GLY A 107 -9.48 1.18 -9.85
C GLY A 107 -8.73 2.44 -10.25
N LEU A 108 -7.92 3.01 -9.34
CA LEU A 108 -7.14 4.21 -9.57
C LEU A 108 -5.98 3.97 -10.54
N GLY A 109 -5.68 4.97 -11.36
CA GLY A 109 -4.58 4.95 -12.31
C GLY A 109 -3.22 4.99 -11.61
N ASN A 110 -2.26 4.20 -12.12
CA ASN A 110 -0.86 4.24 -11.72
C ASN A 110 -0.05 4.99 -12.79
N SER A 111 0.47 6.18 -12.45
CA SER A 111 1.16 7.05 -13.41
C SER A 111 2.38 6.39 -14.06
N ASN A 112 3.12 5.56 -13.31
CA ASN A 112 4.28 4.86 -13.84
C ASN A 112 3.88 3.86 -14.93
N LYS A 113 2.79 3.13 -14.72
CA LYS A 113 2.25 2.19 -15.72
C LYS A 113 1.75 2.93 -16.97
N LEU A 114 1.02 4.02 -16.78
CA LEU A 114 0.44 4.77 -17.90
C LEU A 114 1.51 5.45 -18.74
N LEU A 115 2.49 6.13 -18.13
CA LEU A 115 3.57 6.77 -18.88
C LEU A 115 4.43 5.74 -19.60
N THR A 116 4.67 4.57 -19.00
CA THR A 116 5.39 3.47 -19.63
C THR A 116 4.76 3.04 -20.96
N ARG A 117 3.42 3.00 -21.06
CA ARG A 117 2.70 2.63 -22.29
C ARG A 117 3.06 3.57 -23.45
N LEU A 118 3.11 4.89 -23.20
CA LEU A 118 3.51 5.87 -24.19
C LEU A 118 4.98 5.69 -24.62
N LEU A 119 5.90 5.56 -23.62
CA LEU A 119 7.33 5.47 -23.88
C LEU A 119 7.71 4.19 -24.63
N LEU A 120 7.08 3.07 -24.28
CA LEU A 120 7.30 1.79 -24.97
C LEU A 120 6.81 1.88 -26.43
N ALA A 121 5.60 2.38 -26.66
CA ALA A 121 5.07 2.56 -27.99
C ALA A 121 5.92 3.51 -28.84
N GLY A 122 6.41 4.63 -28.27
CA GLY A 122 7.33 5.55 -28.92
C GLY A 122 8.68 4.90 -29.27
N THR A 123 9.21 4.08 -28.37
CA THR A 123 10.45 3.32 -28.58
C THR A 123 10.29 2.34 -29.74
N GLU A 124 9.22 1.57 -29.78
CA GLU A 124 8.99 0.54 -30.79
C GLU A 124 8.65 1.10 -32.18
N ARG A 125 7.89 2.22 -32.23
CA ARG A 125 7.39 2.77 -33.50
C ARG A 125 8.30 3.82 -34.12
N MET A 126 9.00 4.60 -33.29
CA MET A 126 9.71 5.81 -33.73
C MET A 126 11.18 5.84 -33.33
N GLY A 127 11.68 4.85 -32.60
CA GLY A 127 13.05 4.87 -32.09
C GLY A 127 13.30 5.94 -31.03
N LEU A 128 12.31 6.19 -30.18
CA LEU A 128 12.43 7.09 -29.02
C LEU A 128 13.67 6.75 -28.18
N ARG A 129 14.41 7.76 -27.77
CA ARG A 129 15.56 7.64 -26.86
C ARG A 129 15.26 8.34 -25.53
N LEU A 130 15.28 7.59 -24.45
CA LEU A 130 14.92 8.06 -23.10
C LEU A 130 16.14 8.68 -22.40
N ALA A 131 15.96 9.88 -21.86
CA ALA A 131 16.96 10.56 -21.04
C ALA A 131 16.66 10.45 -19.54
N SER A 132 15.38 10.57 -19.14
CA SER A 132 14.97 10.43 -17.76
C SER A 132 13.53 9.95 -17.63
N PHE A 133 13.23 9.32 -16.51
CA PHE A 133 11.89 8.97 -16.06
C PHE A 133 11.83 9.21 -14.54
N ASP A 134 10.85 9.98 -14.10
CA ASP A 134 10.57 10.24 -12.69
C ASP A 134 9.09 10.07 -12.42
N GLY A 135 8.72 9.18 -11.51
CA GLY A 135 7.33 8.98 -11.12
C GLY A 135 7.20 8.34 -9.74
N GLY A 136 6.21 8.82 -8.99
CA GLY A 136 5.94 8.38 -7.62
C GLY A 136 7.03 8.77 -6.62
N ASN A 137 6.70 8.83 -5.34
CA ASN A 137 7.62 9.22 -4.26
C ASN A 137 7.52 8.30 -3.03
N LEU A 138 6.33 7.89 -2.65
CA LEU A 138 6.05 7.15 -1.43
C LEU A 138 5.77 5.68 -1.73
N ARG A 139 6.33 4.77 -0.93
CA ARG A 139 6.16 3.32 -1.10
C ARG A 139 4.71 2.87 -0.90
N ASN A 140 4.04 3.50 0.06
CA ASN A 140 2.65 3.22 0.43
C ASN A 140 1.61 4.04 -0.34
N ALA A 141 1.99 4.72 -1.42
CA ALA A 141 1.08 5.52 -2.23
C ALA A 141 1.00 5.01 -3.68
N ILE A 142 -0.20 5.05 -4.26
CA ILE A 142 -0.42 4.86 -5.70
C ILE A 142 0.09 6.14 -6.39
N PRO A 143 1.06 6.05 -7.31
CA PRO A 143 1.67 7.23 -7.92
C PRO A 143 0.69 7.94 -8.83
N ARG A 144 0.51 9.25 -8.61
CA ARG A 144 -0.46 10.09 -9.33
C ARG A 144 0.14 10.96 -10.43
N GLU A 145 1.48 11.06 -10.48
CA GLU A 145 2.20 11.87 -11.44
C GLU A 145 3.45 11.15 -11.90
N ALA A 146 3.81 11.34 -13.18
CA ALA A 146 5.06 10.84 -13.74
C ALA A 146 5.51 11.73 -14.91
N HIS A 147 6.83 11.87 -15.04
CA HIS A 147 7.47 12.72 -16.04
C HIS A 147 8.57 11.95 -16.77
N ALA A 148 8.77 12.22 -18.04
CA ALA A 148 9.88 11.65 -18.80
C ALA A 148 10.42 12.64 -19.82
N VAL A 149 11.76 12.71 -19.93
CA VAL A 149 12.45 13.44 -21.01
C VAL A 149 13.00 12.44 -22.02
N PHE A 150 12.71 12.68 -23.28
CA PHE A 150 13.11 11.80 -24.36
C PHE A 150 13.29 12.56 -25.68
N GLY A 151 14.00 11.94 -26.61
CA GLY A 151 14.14 12.42 -27.99
C GLY A 151 13.48 11.47 -28.98
N VAL A 152 12.93 12.01 -30.07
CA VAL A 152 12.51 11.26 -31.25
C VAL A 152 13.20 11.85 -32.48
N PRO A 153 13.47 11.06 -33.56
CA PRO A 153 13.98 11.62 -34.80
C PRO A 153 13.15 12.83 -35.24
N ALA A 154 13.78 13.91 -35.67
CA ALA A 154 13.11 15.19 -35.96
C ALA A 154 11.88 15.04 -36.89
N GLY A 155 11.96 14.15 -37.88
CA GLY A 155 10.84 13.84 -38.76
C GLY A 155 9.67 13.09 -38.12
N GLN A 156 9.81 12.62 -36.84
CA GLN A 156 8.79 11.89 -36.12
C GLN A 156 8.13 12.73 -35.00
N ALA A 157 8.51 14.00 -34.85
CA ALA A 157 8.03 14.84 -33.75
C ALA A 157 6.49 15.00 -33.77
N ASP A 158 5.90 15.24 -34.94
CA ASP A 158 4.44 15.40 -35.08
C ASP A 158 3.70 14.07 -34.86
N GLU A 159 4.31 12.96 -35.28
CA GLU A 159 3.77 11.63 -35.02
C GLU A 159 3.78 11.32 -33.51
N MET A 160 4.83 11.74 -32.78
CA MET A 160 4.88 11.61 -31.33
C MET A 160 3.81 12.44 -30.63
N ARG A 161 3.55 13.69 -31.10
CA ARG A 161 2.45 14.51 -30.56
C ARG A 161 1.10 13.84 -30.81
N ARG A 162 0.89 13.29 -32.02
CA ARG A 162 -0.34 12.57 -32.37
C ARG A 162 -0.52 11.32 -31.51
N LEU A 163 0.54 10.52 -31.29
CA LEU A 163 0.52 9.35 -30.44
C LEU A 163 0.19 9.72 -29.00
N THR A 164 0.79 10.79 -28.47
CA THR A 164 0.46 11.32 -27.13
C THR A 164 -1.01 11.69 -27.01
N GLY A 165 -1.59 12.38 -28.00
CA GLY A 165 -3.02 12.71 -28.03
C GLY A 165 -3.92 11.46 -28.04
N GLN A 166 -3.52 10.40 -28.74
CA GLN A 166 -4.24 9.13 -28.74
C GLN A 166 -4.23 8.47 -27.36
N PHE A 167 -3.06 8.42 -26.68
CA PHE A 167 -2.97 7.89 -25.32
C PHE A 167 -3.71 8.76 -24.30
N ALA A 168 -3.69 10.09 -24.44
CA ALA A 168 -4.46 10.99 -23.60
C ALA A 168 -5.97 10.69 -23.67
N ALA A 169 -6.50 10.53 -24.88
CA ALA A 169 -7.90 10.15 -25.07
C ALA A 169 -8.21 8.75 -24.53
N THR A 170 -7.30 7.80 -24.74
CA THR A 170 -7.43 6.43 -24.20
C THR A 170 -7.48 6.44 -22.66
N PHE A 171 -6.57 7.15 -22.00
CA PHE A 171 -6.53 7.23 -20.55
C PHE A 171 -7.75 7.95 -19.98
N ALA A 172 -8.20 9.03 -20.63
CA ALA A 172 -9.43 9.72 -20.24
C ALA A 172 -10.65 8.79 -20.28
N GLU A 173 -10.74 7.89 -21.26
CA GLU A 173 -11.84 6.92 -21.35
C GLU A 173 -11.67 5.76 -20.35
N GLU A 174 -10.46 5.19 -20.21
CA GLU A 174 -10.19 4.10 -19.27
C GLU A 174 -10.46 4.49 -17.82
N TYR A 175 -10.15 5.73 -17.45
CA TYR A 175 -10.22 6.23 -16.06
C TYR A 175 -11.33 7.25 -15.80
N LYS A 176 -12.32 7.37 -16.69
CA LYS A 176 -13.39 8.39 -16.60
C LYS A 176 -14.18 8.34 -15.28
N TYR A 177 -14.28 7.18 -14.64
CA TYR A 177 -15.04 7.01 -13.39
C TYR A 177 -14.18 7.16 -12.14
N THR A 178 -12.89 6.89 -12.22
CA THR A 178 -11.97 6.88 -11.07
C THR A 178 -11.08 8.11 -11.04
N ASP A 179 -10.48 8.47 -12.19
CA ASP A 179 -9.51 9.57 -12.33
C ASP A 179 -9.88 10.49 -13.51
N ALA A 180 -11.09 11.04 -13.50
CA ALA A 180 -11.58 11.92 -14.58
C ALA A 180 -10.70 13.15 -14.87
N GLY A 181 -9.76 13.46 -13.98
CA GLY A 181 -8.78 14.55 -14.13
C GLY A 181 -7.49 14.15 -14.85
N VAL A 182 -7.34 12.88 -15.28
CA VAL A 182 -6.10 12.39 -15.91
C VAL A 182 -5.74 13.22 -17.15
N ARG A 183 -4.48 13.63 -17.25
CA ARG A 183 -3.92 14.41 -18.36
C ARG A 183 -2.58 13.83 -18.75
N LEU A 184 -2.35 13.76 -20.05
CA LEU A 184 -1.06 13.42 -20.64
C LEU A 184 -0.73 14.49 -21.67
N GLU A 185 0.35 15.21 -21.43
CA GLU A 185 0.80 16.30 -22.28
C GLU A 185 2.25 16.06 -22.71
N VAL A 186 2.60 16.56 -23.88
CA VAL A 186 3.99 16.58 -24.36
C VAL A 186 4.36 18.01 -24.74
N ARG A 187 5.51 18.47 -24.26
CA ARG A 187 6.06 19.78 -24.58
C ARG A 187 7.50 19.67 -25.07
N GLU A 188 8.00 20.69 -25.72
CA GLU A 188 9.40 20.74 -26.11
C GLU A 188 10.31 20.82 -24.88
N ALA A 189 11.44 20.14 -24.95
CA ALA A 189 12.46 20.14 -23.92
C ALA A 189 13.84 20.49 -24.52
N GLY A 190 14.75 20.95 -23.66
CA GLY A 190 16.14 21.12 -24.05
C GLY A 190 16.82 19.79 -24.35
N LYS A 191 17.81 19.77 -25.25
CA LYS A 191 18.64 18.61 -25.51
C LYS A 191 19.40 18.23 -24.21
N PRO A 192 19.23 17.01 -23.67
CA PRO A 192 20.01 16.55 -22.54
C PRO A 192 21.45 16.27 -22.96
N ALA A 193 22.37 16.14 -22.01
CA ALA A 193 23.75 15.76 -22.30
C ALA A 193 23.82 14.28 -22.73
N THR A 194 23.07 13.43 -22.05
CA THR A 194 23.12 11.97 -22.24
C THR A 194 21.70 11.36 -22.27
N VAL A 195 21.64 10.15 -22.81
CA VAL A 195 20.50 9.24 -22.76
C VAL A 195 20.95 7.90 -22.21
N ILE A 196 20.02 7.09 -21.75
CA ILE A 196 20.35 5.69 -21.36
C ILE A 196 20.62 4.85 -22.62
N ASP A 197 21.48 3.84 -22.51
CA ASP A 197 21.73 2.91 -23.60
C ASP A 197 20.44 2.19 -24.04
N ALA A 198 20.36 1.90 -25.35
CA ALA A 198 19.13 1.36 -25.93
C ALA A 198 18.72 -0.01 -25.38
N GLY A 199 19.70 -0.83 -24.96
CA GLY A 199 19.44 -2.15 -24.36
C GLY A 199 18.74 -2.02 -23.01
N THR A 200 19.30 -1.20 -22.11
CA THR A 200 18.72 -0.94 -20.78
C THR A 200 17.37 -0.24 -20.90
N GLN A 201 17.23 0.74 -21.82
CA GLN A 201 15.94 1.37 -22.08
C GLN A 201 14.86 0.34 -22.41
N ARG A 202 15.13 -0.55 -23.37
CA ARG A 202 14.17 -1.57 -23.78
C ARG A 202 13.82 -2.51 -22.61
N SER A 203 14.82 -3.01 -21.88
CA SER A 203 14.65 -3.90 -20.74
C SER A 203 13.80 -3.25 -19.64
N LEU A 204 14.11 -1.99 -19.28
CA LEU A 204 13.37 -1.21 -18.30
C LEU A 204 11.89 -1.06 -18.70
N LEU A 205 11.61 -0.56 -19.90
CA LEU A 205 10.24 -0.30 -20.36
C LEU A 205 9.41 -1.59 -20.46
N LEU A 206 10.01 -2.69 -20.93
CA LEU A 206 9.35 -4.00 -20.94
C LEU A 206 9.08 -4.51 -19.53
N ALA A 207 10.02 -4.35 -18.58
CA ALA A 207 9.82 -4.72 -17.19
C ALA A 207 8.71 -3.91 -16.54
N LEU A 208 8.72 -2.58 -16.70
CA LEU A 208 7.66 -1.70 -16.17
C LEU A 208 6.29 -2.01 -16.79
N GLN A 209 6.23 -2.41 -18.05
CA GLN A 209 5.00 -2.84 -18.70
C GLN A 209 4.52 -4.18 -18.16
N GLY A 210 5.42 -5.16 -18.02
CA GLY A 210 5.11 -6.55 -17.69
C GLY A 210 4.95 -6.84 -16.20
N VAL A 211 5.55 -6.03 -15.31
CA VAL A 211 5.45 -6.24 -13.86
C VAL A 211 4.01 -6.11 -13.38
N ALA A 212 3.59 -6.98 -12.47
CA ALA A 212 2.27 -6.94 -11.87
C ALA A 212 2.05 -5.63 -11.10
N ASN A 213 0.80 -5.10 -11.14
CA ASN A 213 0.37 -3.93 -10.38
C ASN A 213 -1.13 -4.00 -10.11
N GLY A 214 -1.56 -3.65 -8.91
CA GLY A 214 -2.95 -3.71 -8.48
C GLY A 214 -3.27 -4.95 -7.65
N VAL A 215 -4.53 -5.34 -7.62
CA VAL A 215 -5.02 -6.52 -6.89
C VAL A 215 -4.56 -7.80 -7.60
N LEU A 216 -3.97 -8.73 -6.85
CA LEU A 216 -3.56 -10.05 -7.32
C LEU A 216 -4.54 -11.12 -6.88
N ALA A 217 -5.09 -11.02 -5.67
CA ALA A 217 -6.09 -11.94 -5.16
C ALA A 217 -7.06 -11.23 -4.21
N MET A 218 -8.33 -11.68 -4.25
CA MET A 218 -9.35 -11.32 -3.28
C MET A 218 -9.42 -12.38 -2.18
N SER A 219 -9.78 -11.97 -0.97
CA SER A 219 -9.95 -12.88 0.17
C SER A 219 -11.05 -13.91 -0.10
N ARG A 220 -10.77 -15.16 0.26
CA ARG A 220 -11.71 -16.26 0.15
C ARG A 220 -12.63 -16.39 1.36
N SER A 221 -12.21 -15.85 2.50
CA SER A 221 -12.96 -15.88 3.76
C SER A 221 -13.80 -14.61 3.99
N MET A 222 -13.42 -13.49 3.38
CA MET A 222 -14.10 -12.19 3.54
C MET A 222 -14.42 -11.56 2.19
N PRO A 223 -15.66 -11.67 1.69
CA PRO A 223 -16.08 -11.09 0.41
C PRO A 223 -15.82 -9.57 0.36
N GLY A 224 -15.23 -9.11 -0.74
CA GLY A 224 -14.92 -7.69 -0.95
C GLY A 224 -13.58 -7.22 -0.40
N LEU A 225 -12.91 -8.02 0.43
CA LEU A 225 -11.58 -7.72 0.93
C LEU A 225 -10.49 -8.13 -0.06
N VAL A 226 -9.52 -7.29 -0.29
CA VAL A 226 -8.28 -7.65 -0.99
C VAL A 226 -7.41 -8.51 -0.08
N GLU A 227 -6.99 -9.68 -0.55
CA GLU A 227 -6.03 -10.54 0.14
C GLU A 227 -4.60 -10.14 -0.20
N THR A 228 -4.29 -10.05 -1.50
CA THR A 228 -2.93 -9.84 -2.01
C THR A 228 -2.92 -8.78 -3.10
N SER A 229 -1.98 -7.85 -3.02
CA SER A 229 -1.79 -6.79 -4.01
C SER A 229 -0.32 -6.42 -4.19
N THR A 230 -0.04 -5.67 -5.26
CA THR A 230 1.26 -5.03 -5.49
C THR A 230 1.06 -3.64 -6.09
N ASN A 231 1.91 -2.69 -5.72
CA ASN A 231 1.90 -1.32 -6.23
C ASN A 231 3.27 -0.96 -6.80
N LEU A 232 3.34 -0.60 -8.07
CA LEU A 232 4.53 -0.02 -8.69
C LEU A 232 4.68 1.43 -8.22
N ALA A 233 5.34 1.61 -7.08
CA ALA A 233 5.31 2.85 -6.30
C ALA A 233 6.17 3.96 -6.89
N SER A 234 7.38 3.65 -7.38
CA SER A 234 8.25 4.69 -7.94
C SER A 234 9.23 4.18 -8.99
N VAL A 235 9.60 5.10 -9.89
CA VAL A 235 10.69 4.93 -10.86
C VAL A 235 11.56 6.17 -10.77
N LYS A 236 12.85 6.02 -10.40
CA LYS A 236 13.78 7.13 -10.17
C LYS A 236 15.10 6.91 -10.87
N PHE A 237 15.53 7.90 -11.65
CA PHE A 237 16.89 7.98 -12.15
C PHE A 237 17.79 8.54 -11.04
N ALA A 238 18.81 7.79 -10.67
CA ALA A 238 19.72 8.12 -9.58
C ALA A 238 21.16 8.28 -10.11
N ASP A 239 21.99 8.95 -9.32
CA ASP A 239 23.39 9.17 -9.66
C ASP A 239 24.13 7.84 -9.91
N GLY A 240 25.19 7.91 -10.73
CA GLY A 240 26.06 6.77 -11.03
C GLY A 240 25.44 5.76 -12.01
N GLY A 241 24.62 6.21 -12.95
CA GLY A 241 24.05 5.37 -14.01
C GLY A 241 23.10 4.31 -13.47
N ARG A 242 22.25 4.68 -12.51
CA ARG A 242 21.28 3.77 -11.87
C ARG A 242 19.83 4.24 -12.08
N ILE A 243 18.94 3.27 -12.26
CA ILE A 243 17.50 3.50 -12.20
C ILE A 243 16.94 2.61 -11.09
N VAL A 244 16.32 3.23 -10.09
CA VAL A 244 15.74 2.53 -8.95
C VAL A 244 14.23 2.47 -9.14
N VAL A 245 13.70 1.26 -9.14
CA VAL A 245 12.26 0.98 -9.23
C VAL A 245 11.83 0.34 -7.91
N THR A 246 10.84 0.93 -7.27
CA THR A 246 10.28 0.41 -6.01
C THR A 246 8.85 -0.06 -6.23
N SER A 247 8.57 -1.27 -5.78
CA SER A 247 7.22 -1.84 -5.70
C SER A 247 6.94 -2.30 -4.28
N SER A 248 5.71 -2.13 -3.81
CA SER A 248 5.29 -2.58 -2.48
C SER A 248 4.22 -3.67 -2.63
N GLN A 249 4.42 -4.81 -1.98
CA GLN A 249 3.49 -5.95 -1.96
C GLN A 249 2.82 -6.03 -0.61
N ARG A 250 1.53 -6.36 -0.61
CA ARG A 250 0.73 -6.54 0.60
C ARG A 250 -0.04 -7.85 0.54
N SER A 251 -0.15 -8.55 1.66
CA SER A 251 -1.05 -9.69 1.83
C SER A 251 -1.33 -9.96 3.30
N SER A 252 -2.53 -10.44 3.61
CA SER A 252 -2.84 -11.03 4.92
C SER A 252 -2.29 -12.46 5.06
N VAL A 253 -1.86 -13.09 3.95
CA VAL A 253 -1.32 -14.44 3.89
C VAL A 253 0.18 -14.38 3.57
N GLU A 254 1.04 -14.80 4.53
CA GLU A 254 2.48 -14.66 4.43
C GLU A 254 3.09 -15.34 3.19
N SER A 255 2.65 -16.54 2.87
CA SER A 255 3.12 -17.26 1.68
C SER A 255 2.72 -16.56 0.38
N ALA A 256 1.53 -15.94 0.32
CA ALA A 256 1.08 -15.18 -0.84
C ALA A 256 1.82 -13.84 -0.97
N LYS A 257 2.17 -13.19 0.17
CA LYS A 257 3.04 -12.01 0.19
C LYS A 257 4.41 -12.33 -0.39
N ALA A 258 5.01 -13.43 0.06
CA ALA A 258 6.31 -13.89 -0.44
C ALA A 258 6.27 -14.23 -1.93
N ASP A 259 5.21 -14.90 -2.41
CA ASP A 259 5.03 -15.24 -3.83
C ASP A 259 4.84 -13.97 -4.69
N ALA A 260 4.06 -13.01 -4.22
CA ALA A 260 3.89 -11.71 -4.91
C ALA A 260 5.22 -10.97 -5.05
N ALA A 261 6.05 -10.93 -3.98
CA ALA A 261 7.37 -10.33 -4.00
C ALA A 261 8.31 -11.08 -4.96
N ALA A 262 8.30 -12.41 -4.92
CA ALA A 262 9.09 -13.25 -5.81
C ALA A 262 8.69 -13.04 -7.29
N THR A 263 7.40 -12.94 -7.59
CA THR A 263 6.86 -12.69 -8.93
C THR A 263 7.30 -11.32 -9.46
N VAL A 264 7.18 -10.27 -8.66
CA VAL A 264 7.66 -8.92 -9.01
C VAL A 264 9.18 -8.92 -9.22
N GLY A 265 9.91 -9.55 -8.29
CA GLY A 265 11.37 -9.68 -8.40
C GLY A 265 11.82 -10.46 -9.62
N ALA A 266 11.10 -11.52 -10.00
CA ALA A 266 11.40 -12.30 -11.19
C ALA A 266 11.26 -11.46 -12.47
N ALA A 267 10.23 -10.64 -12.60
CA ALA A 267 10.04 -9.76 -13.75
C ALA A 267 11.22 -8.78 -13.92
N PHE A 268 11.71 -8.20 -12.84
CA PHE A 268 12.85 -7.28 -12.87
C PHE A 268 14.18 -7.99 -13.11
N ARG A 269 14.40 -9.18 -12.50
CA ARG A 269 15.60 -9.98 -12.73
C ARG A 269 15.70 -10.44 -14.19
N LEU A 270 14.60 -10.87 -14.81
CA LEU A 270 14.54 -11.23 -16.22
C LEU A 270 14.94 -10.05 -17.13
N ALA A 271 14.66 -8.81 -16.70
CA ALA A 271 15.08 -7.60 -17.41
C ALA A 271 16.50 -7.13 -17.07
N GLY A 272 17.26 -7.88 -16.25
CA GLY A 272 18.66 -7.62 -15.91
C GLY A 272 18.85 -6.68 -14.72
N ALA A 273 17.84 -6.42 -13.89
CA ALA A 273 17.98 -5.62 -12.67
C ALA A 273 18.54 -6.45 -11.49
N GLU A 274 19.30 -5.80 -10.63
CA GLU A 274 19.59 -6.27 -9.28
C GLU A 274 18.32 -6.08 -8.43
N VAL A 275 17.89 -7.10 -7.68
CA VAL A 275 16.63 -7.05 -6.92
C VAL A 275 16.86 -7.43 -5.48
N GLU A 276 16.40 -6.56 -4.60
CA GLU A 276 16.40 -6.74 -3.15
C GLU A 276 14.95 -6.66 -2.62
N HIS A 277 14.66 -7.50 -1.63
CA HIS A 277 13.42 -7.45 -0.87
C HIS A 277 13.73 -6.92 0.52
N GLY A 278 12.92 -5.98 1.02
CA GLY A 278 13.02 -5.50 2.39
C GLY A 278 12.63 -6.58 3.41
N GLU A 279 12.85 -6.32 4.69
CA GLU A 279 12.43 -7.22 5.78
C GLU A 279 10.90 -7.35 5.83
N GLY A 280 10.20 -6.26 5.59
CA GLY A 280 8.74 -6.23 5.63
C GLY A 280 8.18 -6.33 7.04
N TYR A 281 6.87 -6.54 7.12
CA TYR A 281 6.15 -6.84 8.36
C TYR A 281 5.05 -7.86 8.07
N PRO A 282 4.69 -8.70 9.08
CA PRO A 282 3.72 -9.78 8.89
C PRO A 282 2.29 -9.27 8.81
N GLY A 283 1.42 -10.07 8.19
CA GLY A 283 -0.01 -9.88 8.19
C GLY A 283 -0.70 -10.63 9.31
N TRP A 284 -1.97 -10.33 9.50
CA TRP A 284 -2.90 -11.04 10.34
C TRP A 284 -4.04 -11.57 9.49
N ASN A 285 -3.98 -12.89 9.20
CA ASN A 285 -4.99 -13.52 8.36
C ASN A 285 -6.33 -13.61 9.10
N PRO A 286 -7.44 -13.11 8.51
CA PRO A 286 -8.75 -13.13 9.16
C PRO A 286 -9.23 -14.56 9.48
N ASP A 287 -9.68 -14.78 10.72
CA ASP A 287 -10.39 -16.00 11.12
C ASP A 287 -11.83 -15.69 11.58
N PRO A 288 -12.82 -15.79 10.68
CA PRO A 288 -14.22 -15.57 11.03
C PRO A 288 -14.80 -16.61 12.02
N SER A 289 -14.08 -17.69 12.29
CA SER A 289 -14.50 -18.73 13.25
C SER A 289 -13.94 -18.55 14.65
N SER A 290 -13.14 -17.52 14.90
CA SER A 290 -12.53 -17.21 16.20
C SER A 290 -13.56 -17.14 17.32
N ARG A 291 -13.26 -17.78 18.45
CA ARG A 291 -14.12 -17.72 19.64
C ARG A 291 -14.24 -16.30 20.20
N LEU A 292 -13.12 -15.56 20.21
CA LEU A 292 -13.11 -14.18 20.68
C LEU A 292 -14.03 -13.28 19.83
N LEU A 293 -14.03 -13.48 18.50
CA LEU A 293 -14.97 -12.79 17.61
C LEU A 293 -16.42 -13.13 17.97
N GLN A 294 -16.77 -14.41 18.12
CA GLN A 294 -18.14 -14.84 18.46
C GLN A 294 -18.61 -14.23 19.79
N ILE A 295 -17.72 -14.14 20.79
CA ILE A 295 -18.02 -13.49 22.08
C ILE A 295 -18.29 -11.98 21.84
N ALA A 296 -17.44 -11.32 21.06
CA ALA A 296 -17.59 -9.89 20.79
C ALA A 296 -18.86 -9.58 19.98
N GLU A 297 -19.20 -10.37 18.97
CA GLU A 297 -20.44 -10.23 18.22
C GLU A 297 -21.67 -10.39 19.11
N ALA A 298 -21.69 -11.44 19.96
CA ALA A 298 -22.79 -11.68 20.89
C ALA A 298 -22.92 -10.56 21.95
N ALA A 299 -21.81 -10.07 22.49
CA ALA A 299 -21.79 -8.95 23.44
C ALA A 299 -22.34 -7.65 22.80
N TYR A 300 -21.94 -7.35 21.56
CA TYR A 300 -22.42 -6.18 20.86
C TYR A 300 -23.92 -6.25 20.56
N GLU A 301 -24.39 -7.40 20.05
CA GLU A 301 -25.81 -7.63 19.78
C GLU A 301 -26.64 -7.55 21.05
N HIS A 302 -26.19 -8.14 22.15
CA HIS A 302 -26.86 -8.09 23.45
C HIS A 302 -27.03 -6.65 23.97
N LEU A 303 -25.99 -5.84 23.86
CA LEU A 303 -26.00 -4.46 24.38
C LEU A 303 -26.77 -3.48 23.49
N PHE A 304 -26.70 -3.64 22.17
CA PHE A 304 -27.15 -2.61 21.22
C PHE A 304 -28.25 -3.09 20.27
N GLY A 305 -28.62 -4.37 20.30
CA GLY A 305 -29.70 -4.93 19.48
C GLY A 305 -29.40 -4.97 17.98
N THR A 306 -28.13 -4.82 17.59
CA THR A 306 -27.67 -4.84 16.20
C THR A 306 -26.37 -5.62 16.10
N GLN A 307 -26.12 -6.27 14.94
CA GLN A 307 -24.85 -6.92 14.68
C GLN A 307 -23.76 -5.88 14.40
N PRO A 308 -22.54 -6.08 14.92
CA PRO A 308 -21.39 -5.27 14.51
C PRO A 308 -20.95 -5.64 13.10
N LYS A 309 -20.19 -4.77 12.46
CA LYS A 309 -19.58 -5.09 11.17
C LYS A 309 -18.22 -5.75 11.40
N VAL A 310 -18.07 -7.00 10.97
CA VAL A 310 -16.79 -7.67 10.99
C VAL A 310 -15.99 -7.29 9.76
N ARG A 311 -14.76 -6.83 9.98
CA ARG A 311 -13.88 -6.31 8.94
C ARG A 311 -12.46 -6.87 9.04
N ALA A 312 -11.72 -6.71 7.96
CA ALA A 312 -10.27 -6.73 7.95
C ALA A 312 -9.79 -5.59 7.02
N ILE A 313 -8.59 -5.09 7.26
CA ILE A 313 -8.03 -3.97 6.53
C ILE A 313 -6.87 -4.46 5.65
N HIS A 314 -6.76 -3.90 4.44
CA HIS A 314 -5.63 -4.19 3.55
C HIS A 314 -4.45 -3.23 3.79
N ALA A 315 -4.25 -2.84 5.04
CA ALA A 315 -3.14 -2.05 5.58
C ALA A 315 -2.52 -2.78 6.78
N GLY A 316 -1.44 -2.24 7.36
CA GLY A 316 -0.77 -2.84 8.51
C GLY A 316 -1.48 -2.47 9.82
N LEU A 317 -1.44 -3.40 10.80
CA LEU A 317 -1.74 -3.18 12.20
C LEU A 317 -0.68 -3.92 13.05
N GLU A 318 -0.42 -3.45 14.27
CA GLU A 318 0.50 -4.13 15.21
C GLU A 318 0.13 -5.59 15.47
N CYS A 319 -1.15 -5.94 15.34
CA CYS A 319 -1.68 -7.30 15.52
C CYS A 319 -0.94 -8.35 14.67
N GLY A 320 -0.49 -8.00 13.47
CA GLY A 320 0.32 -8.90 12.65
C GLY A 320 1.63 -9.30 13.34
N LEU A 321 2.32 -8.34 13.96
CA LEU A 321 3.57 -8.56 14.69
C LEU A 321 3.35 -9.39 15.96
N PHE A 322 2.24 -9.19 16.66
CA PHE A 322 1.92 -10.01 17.84
C PHE A 322 1.67 -11.46 17.43
N LEU A 323 0.95 -11.71 16.34
CA LEU A 323 0.68 -13.06 15.87
C LEU A 323 1.94 -13.82 15.45
N GLU A 324 2.93 -13.14 14.89
CA GLU A 324 4.23 -13.75 14.55
C GLU A 324 4.94 -14.30 15.78
N LYS A 325 4.88 -13.56 16.92
CA LYS A 325 5.53 -13.93 18.18
C LYS A 325 4.69 -14.88 19.03
N TYR A 326 3.37 -14.77 18.92
CA TYR A 326 2.37 -15.51 19.67
C TYR A 326 1.36 -16.18 18.73
N PRO A 327 1.74 -17.23 18.00
CA PRO A 327 0.92 -17.80 16.89
C PRO A 327 -0.38 -18.48 17.35
N LYS A 328 -0.63 -18.59 18.63
CA LYS A 328 -1.88 -19.13 19.20
C LYS A 328 -2.83 -18.04 19.73
N LEU A 329 -2.45 -16.78 19.59
CA LEU A 329 -3.22 -15.66 20.08
C LEU A 329 -4.46 -15.46 19.20
N GLU A 330 -5.65 -15.46 19.81
CA GLU A 330 -6.88 -15.01 19.15
C GLU A 330 -7.03 -13.51 19.39
N MET A 331 -7.30 -12.75 18.32
CA MET A 331 -7.29 -11.28 18.41
C MET A 331 -8.51 -10.68 17.77
N ILE A 332 -8.94 -9.54 18.31
CA ILE A 332 -9.83 -8.58 17.68
C ILE A 332 -9.27 -7.18 17.86
N SER A 333 -9.59 -6.26 16.96
CA SER A 333 -9.34 -4.84 17.16
C SER A 333 -10.65 -4.08 17.13
N VAL A 334 -10.88 -3.24 18.13
CA VAL A 334 -12.10 -2.48 18.37
C VAL A 334 -11.75 -1.10 18.93
N GLY A 335 -12.63 -0.11 18.78
CA GLY A 335 -12.37 1.22 19.30
C GLY A 335 -13.59 2.14 19.23
N PRO A 336 -13.50 3.32 19.86
CA PRO A 336 -14.45 4.41 19.64
C PRO A 336 -14.24 5.07 18.29
N THR A 337 -15.14 5.96 17.88
CA THR A 337 -15.01 6.66 16.60
C THR A 337 -13.96 7.77 16.66
N LEU A 338 -12.93 7.65 15.82
CA LEU A 338 -11.94 8.69 15.53
C LEU A 338 -12.13 9.22 14.11
N ARG A 339 -11.73 10.46 13.87
CA ARG A 339 -11.80 11.09 12.56
C ARG A 339 -10.58 11.97 12.35
N GLY A 340 -10.09 12.00 11.11
CA GLY A 340 -8.92 12.78 10.75
C GLY A 340 -7.62 12.28 11.37
N VAL A 341 -7.53 10.99 11.64
CA VAL A 341 -6.34 10.31 12.18
C VAL A 341 -5.10 10.61 11.34
N HIS A 342 -3.93 10.63 11.97
CA HIS A 342 -2.64 11.02 11.39
C HIS A 342 -2.61 12.47 10.84
N SER A 343 -3.51 13.34 11.29
CA SER A 343 -3.57 14.74 10.87
C SER A 343 -3.74 15.70 12.05
N PRO A 344 -3.43 17.01 11.88
CA PRO A 344 -3.70 18.01 12.92
C PRO A 344 -5.19 18.17 13.27
N ASP A 345 -6.10 17.66 12.46
CA ASP A 345 -7.54 17.71 12.65
C ASP A 345 -8.10 16.44 13.35
N GLU A 346 -7.23 15.61 13.92
CA GLU A 346 -7.62 14.40 14.63
C GLU A 346 -8.54 14.69 15.80
N ARG A 347 -9.63 13.95 15.89
CA ARG A 347 -10.65 14.12 16.91
C ARG A 347 -11.35 12.83 17.25
N LEU A 348 -11.68 12.67 18.54
CA LEU A 348 -12.48 11.57 19.09
C LEU A 348 -13.94 12.00 19.20
N GLU A 349 -14.87 11.16 18.74
CA GLU A 349 -16.30 11.34 18.96
C GLU A 349 -16.68 10.88 20.37
N ILE A 350 -16.82 11.85 21.31
CA ILE A 350 -17.03 11.59 22.74
C ILE A 350 -18.25 10.70 22.99
N ALA A 351 -19.31 10.81 22.20
CA ALA A 351 -20.53 10.03 22.35
C ALA A 351 -20.30 8.51 22.18
N THR A 352 -19.26 8.11 21.46
CA THR A 352 -18.94 6.69 21.23
C THR A 352 -18.08 6.07 22.33
N VAL A 353 -17.47 6.87 23.20
CA VAL A 353 -16.56 6.37 24.27
C VAL A 353 -17.32 5.55 25.30
N ASP A 354 -18.47 6.03 25.80
CA ASP A 354 -19.28 5.28 26.78
C ASP A 354 -19.85 3.98 26.19
N LYS A 355 -20.23 4.03 24.92
CA LYS A 355 -20.68 2.84 24.20
C LYS A 355 -19.57 1.81 24.05
N PHE A 356 -18.38 2.25 23.62
CA PHE A 356 -17.20 1.41 23.52
C PHE A 356 -16.79 0.80 24.88
N TRP A 357 -16.82 1.60 25.95
CA TRP A 357 -16.53 1.13 27.30
C TRP A 357 -17.47 -0.01 27.74
N LYS A 358 -18.78 0.16 27.55
CA LYS A 358 -19.78 -0.89 27.85
C LYS A 358 -19.54 -2.16 27.05
N PHE A 359 -19.18 -2.02 25.78
CA PHE A 359 -18.86 -3.16 24.91
C PHE A 359 -17.63 -3.92 25.39
N LEU A 360 -16.56 -3.22 25.70
CA LEU A 360 -15.33 -3.83 26.23
C LEU A 360 -15.58 -4.58 27.54
N ILE A 361 -16.31 -3.99 28.47
CA ILE A 361 -16.68 -4.62 29.74
C ILE A 361 -17.49 -5.90 29.53
N GLU A 362 -18.43 -5.89 28.60
CA GLU A 362 -19.26 -7.08 28.32
C GLU A 362 -18.45 -8.21 27.69
N ILE A 363 -17.49 -7.89 26.82
CA ILE A 363 -16.53 -8.91 26.32
C ILE A 363 -15.75 -9.50 27.50
N LEU A 364 -15.18 -8.68 28.37
CA LEU A 364 -14.36 -9.13 29.50
C LEU A 364 -15.15 -10.01 30.49
N ARG A 365 -16.43 -9.71 30.73
CA ARG A 365 -17.29 -10.54 31.58
C ARG A 365 -17.63 -11.89 30.99
N THR A 366 -17.56 -12.03 29.68
CA THR A 366 -17.94 -13.24 28.96
C THR A 366 -16.75 -14.17 28.71
N LEU A 367 -15.50 -13.65 28.82
CA LEU A 367 -14.26 -14.40 28.68
C LEU A 367 -14.00 -15.25 29.92
#